data_bb05a323bcd664f611a1a18bbba2277b
#
_entry.id   bb05a323bcd664f611a1a18bbba2277b
#
_cell.length_a   1.000
_cell.length_b   1.000
_cell.length_c   1.000
_cell.angle_alpha   90.00
_cell.angle_beta   90.00
_cell.angle_gamma   90.00
#
_symmetry.space_group_name_H-M   'P 1'
#
loop_
_entity.id
_entity.type
_entity.pdbx_description
1 polymer ?
#
loop_
_entity_poly.entity_id
_entity_poly.type
_entity_poly.pdbx_seq_one_letter_code
_entity_poly.pdbx_strand_id
1 'polypeptide(L)'
;QVVAFDKTGTLTEGKPTLVDAATSAALPGGRASLLALAAALQAASEHPLARAVVQAAAAEGITPPQADTPRAVAGRGIEGLVDQRALKLGSSVWMAELGVADVALQAQAQAWAAQGRSVSWLAEVPAHAPPRALGLLAFGDHAKPGAAAAVAALRREGLRVVLLSGDNRGAAEALAREVGISEVRAEVLPADKARVVQQLRDGLAAGARVAMVGDGVNDAPALAAADVGLAMTHADGGGTDV
;
A
#
# COMPACT_ATOMS: atom_id res chain seq x y z
N GLN A 1 -21.02 22.85 -0.72
CA GLN A 1 -20.00 22.51 0.27
C GLN A 1 -19.24 21.26 -0.17
N VAL A 2 -17.98 21.15 0.20
CA VAL A 2 -17.08 20.08 -0.22
C VAL A 2 -16.42 19.49 1.02
N VAL A 3 -16.29 18.14 1.05
CA VAL A 3 -15.43 17.44 2.01
C VAL A 3 -14.33 16.73 1.22
N ALA A 4 -13.08 17.14 1.45
CA ALA A 4 -11.91 16.53 0.88
C ALA A 4 -11.32 15.54 1.90
N PHE A 5 -11.05 14.31 1.48
CA PHE A 5 -10.42 13.28 2.29
C PHE A 5 -9.01 13.00 1.78
N ASP A 6 -8.04 12.92 2.69
CA ASP A 6 -6.82 12.19 2.39
C ASP A 6 -7.07 10.68 2.30
N LYS A 7 -6.17 9.97 1.65
CA LYS A 7 -6.25 8.52 1.51
C LYS A 7 -5.72 7.80 2.74
N THR A 8 -4.40 7.90 2.94
CA THR A 8 -3.63 7.04 3.84
C THR A 8 -3.84 7.41 5.31
N GLY A 9 -4.21 6.44 6.14
CA GLY A 9 -4.49 6.69 7.55
C GLY A 9 -5.83 7.40 7.83
N THR A 10 -6.49 7.94 6.80
CA THR A 10 -7.78 8.64 6.89
C THR A 10 -8.93 7.76 6.42
N LEU A 11 -9.04 7.51 5.13
CA LEU A 11 -10.01 6.54 4.58
C LEU A 11 -9.51 5.11 4.66
N THR A 12 -8.20 4.89 4.72
CA THR A 12 -7.56 3.59 4.88
C THR A 12 -6.94 3.43 6.26
N GLU A 13 -6.61 2.19 6.63
CA GLU A 13 -5.98 1.90 7.92
C GLU A 13 -4.52 2.39 8.01
N GLY A 14 -3.88 2.70 6.87
CA GLY A 14 -2.48 3.12 6.81
C GLY A 14 -1.50 1.97 7.08
N LYS A 15 -2.00 0.74 7.11
CA LYS A 15 -1.22 -0.48 7.36
C LYS A 15 -1.28 -1.37 6.11
N PRO A 16 -0.18 -1.57 5.38
CA PRO A 16 -0.19 -2.45 4.23
C PRO A 16 -0.50 -3.88 4.66
N THR A 17 -1.38 -4.54 3.90
CA THR A 17 -1.68 -5.96 4.05
C THR A 17 -1.35 -6.70 2.77
N LEU A 18 -1.08 -8.02 2.87
CA LEU A 18 -0.94 -8.85 1.70
C LEU A 18 -2.34 -9.09 1.10
N VAL A 19 -2.59 -8.50 -0.08
CA VAL A 19 -3.90 -8.59 -0.76
C VAL A 19 -3.95 -9.66 -1.82
N ASP A 20 -2.78 -10.03 -2.38
CA ASP A 20 -2.71 -11.06 -3.42
C ASP A 20 -1.31 -11.68 -3.51
N ALA A 21 -1.20 -12.87 -4.13
CA ALA A 21 0.07 -13.52 -4.41
C ALA A 21 -0.05 -14.37 -5.68
N ALA A 22 0.98 -14.32 -6.52
CA ALA A 22 1.08 -15.13 -7.73
C ALA A 22 2.36 -15.97 -7.69
N THR A 23 2.27 -17.22 -8.10
CA THR A 23 3.39 -18.15 -8.08
C THR A 23 3.88 -18.45 -9.49
N SER A 24 5.19 -18.58 -9.63
CA SER A 24 5.78 -19.16 -10.83
C SER A 24 5.50 -20.67 -10.88
N ALA A 25 5.42 -21.23 -12.09
CA ALA A 25 5.38 -22.67 -12.29
C ALA A 25 6.64 -23.39 -11.73
N ALA A 26 7.72 -22.66 -11.50
CA ALA A 26 8.95 -23.18 -10.92
C ALA A 26 8.88 -23.41 -9.40
N LEU A 27 7.80 -22.98 -8.72
CA LEU A 27 7.64 -23.15 -7.27
C LEU A 27 6.62 -24.27 -6.95
N PRO A 28 7.08 -25.46 -6.54
CA PRO A 28 6.18 -26.48 -6.03
C PRO A 28 5.45 -26.02 -4.76
N GLY A 29 4.21 -26.46 -4.57
CA GLY A 29 3.40 -26.11 -3.39
C GLY A 29 2.71 -24.75 -3.49
N GLY A 30 2.88 -24.02 -4.59
CA GLY A 30 2.11 -22.83 -4.92
C GLY A 30 2.16 -21.73 -3.86
N ARG A 31 1.01 -21.11 -3.58
CA ARG A 31 0.87 -19.99 -2.65
C ARG A 31 1.41 -20.28 -1.24
N ALA A 32 1.13 -21.46 -0.71
CA ALA A 32 1.59 -21.81 0.65
C ALA A 32 3.12 -21.83 0.74
N SER A 33 3.81 -22.42 -0.25
CA SER A 33 5.27 -22.40 -0.31
C SER A 33 5.83 -20.97 -0.51
N LEU A 34 5.18 -20.17 -1.34
CA LEU A 34 5.59 -18.77 -1.54
C LEU A 34 5.55 -17.99 -0.24
N LEU A 35 4.45 -18.10 0.50
CA LEU A 35 4.27 -17.42 1.79
C LEU A 35 5.23 -17.95 2.86
N ALA A 36 5.45 -19.28 2.93
CA ALA A 36 6.39 -19.87 3.87
C ALA A 36 7.82 -19.31 3.68
N LEU A 37 8.31 -19.32 2.44
CA LEU A 37 9.65 -18.84 2.11
C LEU A 37 9.79 -17.31 2.32
N ALA A 38 8.79 -16.54 1.92
CA ALA A 38 8.78 -15.09 2.10
C ALA A 38 8.72 -14.70 3.58
N ALA A 39 7.86 -15.39 4.38
CA ALA A 39 7.75 -15.15 5.82
C ALA A 39 9.02 -15.57 6.58
N ALA A 40 9.71 -16.64 6.16
CA ALA A 40 11.00 -17.04 6.70
C ALA A 40 12.04 -15.91 6.59
N LEU A 41 12.18 -15.31 5.40
CA LEU A 41 13.10 -14.18 5.18
C LEU A 41 12.72 -12.94 6.01
N GLN A 42 11.43 -12.71 6.22
CA GLN A 42 10.89 -11.50 6.83
C GLN A 42 10.68 -11.61 8.35
N ALA A 43 10.90 -12.78 8.95
CA ALA A 43 10.55 -13.07 10.36
C ALA A 43 11.18 -12.08 11.37
N ALA A 44 12.38 -11.58 11.10
CA ALA A 44 13.09 -10.64 11.97
C ALA A 44 12.99 -9.16 11.50
N SER A 45 12.23 -8.88 10.45
CA SER A 45 12.14 -7.54 9.87
C SER A 45 10.99 -6.73 10.48
N GLU A 46 11.29 -5.51 10.90
CA GLU A 46 10.31 -4.55 11.42
C GLU A 46 9.55 -3.78 10.30
N HIS A 47 9.91 -4.00 9.05
CA HIS A 47 9.32 -3.29 7.92
C HIS A 47 7.80 -3.59 7.81
N PRO A 48 6.92 -2.60 7.52
CA PRO A 48 5.48 -2.84 7.42
C PRO A 48 5.07 -3.95 6.45
N LEU A 49 5.72 -4.06 5.29
CA LEU A 49 5.46 -5.15 4.33
C LEU A 49 5.91 -6.52 4.87
N ALA A 50 6.95 -6.56 5.70
CA ALA A 50 7.40 -7.79 6.33
C ALA A 50 6.34 -8.31 7.32
N ARG A 51 5.84 -7.44 8.17
CA ARG A 51 4.75 -7.76 9.10
C ARG A 51 3.52 -8.27 8.35
N ALA A 52 3.17 -7.65 7.22
CA ALA A 52 2.04 -8.09 6.38
C ALA A 52 2.22 -9.52 5.85
N VAL A 53 3.44 -9.89 5.43
CA VAL A 53 3.75 -11.26 4.98
C VAL A 53 3.66 -12.27 6.11
N VAL A 54 4.27 -11.97 7.26
CA VAL A 54 4.26 -12.85 8.44
C VAL A 54 2.83 -13.05 8.97
N GLN A 55 2.03 -11.98 9.03
CA GLN A 55 0.63 -12.05 9.42
C GLN A 55 -0.21 -12.89 8.45
N ALA A 56 0.00 -12.72 7.14
CA ALA A 56 -0.70 -13.51 6.14
C ALA A 56 -0.36 -15.01 6.24
N ALA A 57 0.91 -15.35 6.43
CA ALA A 57 1.34 -16.74 6.64
C ALA A 57 0.69 -17.33 7.91
N ALA A 58 0.69 -16.58 9.01
CA ALA A 58 0.08 -17.02 10.26
C ALA A 58 -1.45 -17.22 10.13
N ALA A 59 -2.14 -16.30 9.44
CA ALA A 59 -3.58 -16.39 9.19
C ALA A 59 -3.97 -17.61 8.34
N GLU A 60 -3.08 -18.06 7.43
CA GLU A 60 -3.25 -19.26 6.62
C GLU A 60 -2.73 -20.54 7.34
N GLY A 61 -2.30 -20.45 8.61
CA GLY A 61 -1.78 -21.58 9.38
C GLY A 61 -0.42 -22.10 8.88
N ILE A 62 0.31 -21.27 8.13
CA ILE A 62 1.61 -21.63 7.56
C ILE A 62 2.70 -21.40 8.61
N THR A 63 3.48 -22.42 8.91
CA THR A 63 4.69 -22.32 9.75
C THR A 63 5.91 -22.09 8.85
N PRO A 64 6.52 -20.91 8.86
CA PRO A 64 7.69 -20.63 8.05
C PRO A 64 8.89 -21.48 8.49
N PRO A 65 9.72 -21.98 7.57
CA PRO A 65 11.01 -22.57 7.92
C PRO A 65 11.95 -21.49 8.50
N GLN A 66 13.05 -21.93 9.07
CA GLN A 66 14.07 -20.98 9.56
C GLN A 66 14.89 -20.44 8.40
N ALA A 67 15.09 -19.12 8.38
CA ALA A 67 16.04 -18.50 7.47
C ALA A 67 17.40 -18.36 8.14
N ASP A 68 18.46 -18.73 7.41
CA ASP A 68 19.82 -18.49 7.81
C ASP A 68 20.31 -17.14 7.28
N THR A 69 20.94 -16.36 8.16
CA THR A 69 21.56 -15.08 7.83
C THR A 69 20.69 -14.11 7.00
N PRO A 70 19.41 -13.85 7.38
CA PRO A 70 18.62 -12.89 6.65
C PRO A 70 19.27 -11.50 6.78
N ARG A 71 19.42 -10.81 5.64
CA ARG A 71 20.07 -9.51 5.55
C ARG A 71 19.26 -8.53 4.72
N ALA A 72 18.97 -7.38 5.29
CA ALA A 72 18.35 -6.28 4.53
C ALA A 72 19.36 -5.69 3.55
N VAL A 73 18.90 -5.42 2.33
CA VAL A 73 19.62 -4.73 1.27
C VAL A 73 18.95 -3.38 1.03
N ALA A 74 19.64 -2.31 1.44
CA ALA A 74 19.08 -0.96 1.45
C ALA A 74 18.48 -0.57 0.09
N GLY A 75 17.23 -0.10 0.09
CA GLY A 75 16.48 0.31 -1.09
C GLY A 75 16.10 -0.82 -2.06
N ARG A 76 16.39 -2.09 -1.74
CA ARG A 76 16.15 -3.23 -2.63
C ARG A 76 15.23 -4.28 -2.03
N GLY A 77 15.49 -4.72 -0.79
CA GLY A 77 14.69 -5.75 -0.12
C GLY A 77 15.48 -6.52 0.92
N ILE A 78 15.32 -7.84 0.98
CA ILE A 78 15.98 -8.75 1.91
C ILE A 78 16.48 -9.98 1.16
N GLU A 79 17.59 -10.55 1.62
CA GLU A 79 18.16 -11.81 1.12
C GLU A 79 18.53 -12.73 2.27
N GLY A 80 18.62 -14.03 2.01
CA GLY A 80 19.04 -15.03 2.99
C GLY A 80 18.97 -16.44 2.41
N LEU A 81 19.37 -17.41 3.23
CA LEU A 81 19.24 -18.83 2.90
C LEU A 81 18.02 -19.41 3.61
N VAL A 82 17.18 -20.13 2.88
CA VAL A 82 16.06 -20.90 3.43
C VAL A 82 16.13 -22.29 2.80
N ASP A 83 16.23 -23.33 3.60
CA ASP A 83 16.40 -24.71 3.13
C ASP A 83 17.52 -24.85 2.10
N GLN A 84 18.70 -24.28 2.37
CA GLN A 84 19.88 -24.26 1.49
C GLN A 84 19.69 -23.47 0.17
N ARG A 85 18.56 -22.80 -0.01
CA ARG A 85 18.25 -21.99 -1.20
C ARG A 85 18.60 -20.54 -0.96
N ALA A 86 19.39 -19.94 -1.84
CA ALA A 86 19.69 -18.52 -1.79
C ALA A 86 18.50 -17.72 -2.32
N LEU A 87 17.74 -17.10 -1.42
CA LEU A 87 16.52 -16.38 -1.75
C LEU A 87 16.72 -14.87 -1.62
N LYS A 88 16.01 -14.14 -2.48
CA LYS A 88 15.92 -12.68 -2.44
C LYS A 88 14.46 -12.28 -2.59
N LEU A 89 14.01 -11.39 -1.70
CA LEU A 89 12.67 -10.81 -1.72
C LEU A 89 12.80 -9.30 -1.82
N GLY A 90 12.26 -8.69 -2.89
CA GLY A 90 12.41 -7.25 -3.08
C GLY A 90 11.74 -6.67 -4.32
N SER A 91 12.17 -5.47 -4.70
CA SER A 91 11.56 -4.66 -5.75
C SER A 91 11.77 -5.23 -7.16
N SER A 92 10.87 -4.86 -8.09
CA SER A 92 11.02 -5.20 -9.52
C SER A 92 12.33 -4.69 -10.12
N VAL A 93 12.82 -3.53 -9.67
CA VAL A 93 14.10 -2.97 -10.11
C VAL A 93 15.26 -3.89 -9.71
N TRP A 94 15.27 -4.35 -8.46
CA TRP A 94 16.30 -5.26 -8.00
C TRP A 94 16.29 -6.59 -8.76
N MET A 95 15.08 -7.14 -9.03
CA MET A 95 14.97 -8.39 -9.79
C MET A 95 15.48 -8.24 -11.23
N ALA A 96 15.22 -7.11 -11.87
CA ALA A 96 15.75 -6.82 -13.20
C ALA A 96 17.29 -6.75 -13.20
N GLU A 97 17.90 -6.10 -12.20
CA GLU A 97 19.37 -6.05 -12.04
C GLU A 97 20.00 -7.43 -11.82
N LEU A 98 19.28 -8.33 -11.16
CA LEU A 98 19.70 -9.72 -10.93
C LEU A 98 19.47 -10.63 -12.13
N GLY A 99 18.84 -10.14 -13.19
CA GLY A 99 18.49 -10.94 -14.37
C GLY A 99 17.35 -11.93 -14.13
N VAL A 100 16.54 -11.71 -13.09
CA VAL A 100 15.35 -12.51 -12.84
C VAL A 100 14.28 -12.16 -13.88
N ALA A 101 13.86 -13.14 -14.66
CA ALA A 101 12.84 -12.96 -15.69
C ALA A 101 11.76 -14.05 -15.58
N ASP A 102 10.51 -13.61 -15.66
CA ASP A 102 9.32 -14.45 -15.85
C ASP A 102 8.25 -13.57 -16.49
N VAL A 103 7.91 -13.86 -17.75
CA VAL A 103 7.02 -13.02 -18.56
C VAL A 103 5.62 -12.94 -17.93
N ALA A 104 5.10 -14.06 -17.42
CA ALA A 104 3.77 -14.10 -16.83
C ALA A 104 3.71 -13.30 -15.53
N LEU A 105 4.70 -13.47 -14.66
CA LEU A 105 4.80 -12.72 -13.41
C LEU A 105 5.06 -11.22 -13.69
N GLN A 106 5.84 -10.89 -14.71
CA GLN A 106 6.07 -9.49 -15.06
C GLN A 106 4.79 -8.78 -15.51
N ALA A 107 3.98 -9.42 -16.35
CA ALA A 107 2.67 -8.88 -16.73
C ALA A 107 1.74 -8.72 -15.51
N GLN A 108 1.74 -9.69 -14.61
CA GLN A 108 0.96 -9.63 -13.36
C GLN A 108 1.44 -8.51 -12.43
N ALA A 109 2.76 -8.34 -12.27
CA ALA A 109 3.34 -7.26 -11.45
C ALA A 109 2.94 -5.88 -12.00
N GLN A 110 2.99 -5.70 -13.32
CA GLN A 110 2.56 -4.46 -13.97
C GLN A 110 1.06 -4.19 -13.78
N ALA A 111 0.22 -5.22 -13.91
CA ALA A 111 -1.23 -5.10 -13.69
C ALA A 111 -1.54 -4.68 -12.25
N TRP A 112 -0.86 -5.26 -11.25
CA TRP A 112 -1.03 -4.89 -9.85
C TRP A 112 -0.49 -3.49 -9.53
N ALA A 113 0.66 -3.12 -10.10
CA ALA A 113 1.21 -1.78 -9.95
C ALA A 113 0.27 -0.70 -10.55
N ALA A 114 -0.36 -0.98 -11.70
CA ALA A 114 -1.36 -0.10 -12.30
C ALA A 114 -2.62 0.05 -11.42
N GLN A 115 -2.93 -0.95 -10.58
CA GLN A 115 -3.97 -0.88 -9.55
C GLN A 115 -3.49 -0.18 -8.27
N GLY A 116 -2.23 0.27 -8.22
CA GLY A 116 -1.61 0.95 -7.08
C GLY A 116 -1.17 0.05 -5.94
N ARG A 117 -1.07 -1.24 -6.20
CA ARG A 117 -0.51 -2.17 -5.22
C ARG A 117 1.01 -2.07 -5.22
N SER A 118 1.61 -2.15 -4.04
CA SER A 118 3.04 -2.38 -3.92
C SER A 118 3.34 -3.85 -4.24
N VAL A 119 4.33 -4.11 -5.07
CA VAL A 119 4.67 -5.48 -5.49
C VAL A 119 6.09 -5.83 -5.06
N SER A 120 6.23 -6.97 -4.39
CA SER A 120 7.53 -7.59 -4.10
C SER A 120 7.65 -8.93 -4.81
N TRP A 121 8.84 -9.20 -5.32
CA TRP A 121 9.19 -10.45 -5.98
C TRP A 121 9.96 -11.34 -5.02
N LEU A 122 9.65 -12.62 -4.99
CA LEU A 122 10.51 -13.65 -4.42
C LEU A 122 11.24 -14.37 -5.55
N ALA A 123 12.57 -14.44 -5.45
CA ALA A 123 13.41 -15.12 -6.42
C ALA A 123 14.46 -16.00 -5.73
N GLU A 124 14.83 -17.08 -6.37
CA GLU A 124 16.02 -17.87 -6.03
C GLU A 124 17.18 -17.44 -6.92
N VAL A 125 18.31 -17.10 -6.30
CA VAL A 125 19.50 -16.57 -6.97
C VAL A 125 20.71 -17.43 -6.56
N PRO A 126 20.85 -18.63 -7.11
CA PRO A 126 21.96 -19.53 -6.77
C PRO A 126 23.28 -19.01 -7.34
N ALA A 127 24.40 -19.33 -6.67
CA ALA A 127 25.73 -18.84 -7.07
C ALA A 127 26.20 -19.40 -8.44
N HIS A 128 25.74 -20.58 -8.83
CA HIS A 128 26.24 -21.30 -10.01
C HIS A 128 25.15 -21.71 -11.00
N ALA A 129 23.95 -21.10 -10.91
CA ALA A 129 22.85 -21.34 -11.84
C ALA A 129 22.11 -20.02 -12.11
N PRO A 130 21.38 -19.92 -13.23
CA PRO A 130 20.62 -18.71 -13.52
C PRO A 130 19.55 -18.43 -12.43
N PRO A 131 19.31 -17.15 -12.13
CA PRO A 131 18.28 -16.76 -11.18
C PRO A 131 16.90 -17.12 -11.74
N ARG A 132 15.96 -17.41 -10.84
CA ARG A 132 14.58 -17.74 -11.23
C ARG A 132 13.57 -17.06 -10.31
N ALA A 133 12.50 -16.57 -10.89
CA ALA A 133 11.37 -16.06 -10.15
C ALA A 133 10.60 -17.22 -9.49
N LEU A 134 10.21 -17.04 -8.24
CA LEU A 134 9.37 -17.98 -7.50
C LEU A 134 7.94 -17.48 -7.38
N GLY A 135 7.74 -16.15 -7.32
CA GLY A 135 6.43 -15.55 -7.26
C GLY A 135 6.46 -14.07 -6.90
N LEU A 136 5.26 -13.53 -6.78
CA LEU A 136 4.96 -12.16 -6.43
C LEU A 136 4.09 -12.08 -5.19
N LEU A 137 4.30 -11.04 -4.42
CA LEU A 137 3.46 -10.63 -3.31
C LEU A 137 2.94 -9.23 -3.60
N ALA A 138 1.63 -9.03 -3.57
CA ALA A 138 1.00 -7.73 -3.76
C ALA A 138 0.46 -7.20 -2.44
N PHE A 139 0.77 -5.96 -2.13
CA PHE A 139 0.34 -5.30 -0.91
C PHE A 139 -0.57 -4.13 -1.26
N GLY A 140 -1.60 -3.97 -0.45
CA GLY A 140 -2.55 -2.87 -0.53
C GLY A 140 -2.90 -2.37 0.86
N ASP A 141 -3.53 -1.22 0.88
CA ASP A 141 -4.10 -0.65 2.09
C ASP A 141 -5.63 -0.74 1.97
N HIS A 142 -6.31 -1.20 3.01
CA HIS A 142 -7.75 -1.39 3.01
C HIS A 142 -8.47 -0.14 3.50
N ALA A 143 -9.65 0.11 2.93
CA ALA A 143 -10.56 1.10 3.48
C ALA A 143 -10.91 0.76 4.94
N LYS A 144 -10.94 1.77 5.80
CA LYS A 144 -11.40 1.61 7.20
C LYS A 144 -12.82 1.07 7.22
N PRO A 145 -13.15 0.16 8.17
CA PRO A 145 -14.53 -0.18 8.43
C PRO A 145 -15.37 1.08 8.65
N GLY A 146 -16.45 1.22 7.91
CA GLY A 146 -17.32 2.40 7.97
C GLY A 146 -16.97 3.56 7.03
N ALA A 147 -15.82 3.57 6.33
CA ALA A 147 -15.45 4.64 5.41
C ALA A 147 -16.51 4.85 4.31
N ALA A 148 -16.97 3.78 3.68
CA ALA A 148 -18.04 3.83 2.67
C ALA A 148 -19.37 4.36 3.26
N ALA A 149 -19.72 3.95 4.47
CA ALA A 149 -20.93 4.43 5.14
C ALA A 149 -20.85 5.92 5.47
N ALA A 150 -19.69 6.41 5.92
CA ALA A 150 -19.46 7.83 6.20
C ALA A 150 -19.55 8.67 4.92
N VAL A 151 -18.90 8.23 3.83
CA VAL A 151 -19.01 8.89 2.51
C VAL A 151 -20.46 8.94 2.02
N ALA A 152 -21.19 7.82 2.13
CA ALA A 152 -22.60 7.78 1.75
C ALA A 152 -23.47 8.72 2.59
N ALA A 153 -23.18 8.87 3.89
CA ALA A 153 -23.90 9.80 4.77
C ALA A 153 -23.66 11.26 4.33
N LEU A 154 -22.40 11.66 4.10
CA LEU A 154 -22.08 13.00 3.63
C LEU A 154 -22.73 13.34 2.29
N ARG A 155 -22.76 12.39 1.36
CA ARG A 155 -23.45 12.56 0.07
C ARG A 155 -24.95 12.71 0.20
N ARG A 156 -25.60 12.02 1.15
CA ARG A 156 -27.04 12.19 1.43
C ARG A 156 -27.36 13.58 1.98
N GLU A 157 -26.43 14.20 2.69
CA GLU A 157 -26.53 15.59 3.14
C GLU A 157 -26.25 16.61 2.01
N GLY A 158 -26.08 16.16 0.78
CA GLY A 158 -25.80 17.00 -0.39
C GLY A 158 -24.37 17.54 -0.46
N LEU A 159 -23.44 16.96 0.30
CA LEU A 159 -22.03 17.34 0.27
C LEU A 159 -21.31 16.66 -0.89
N ARG A 160 -20.51 17.42 -1.60
CA ARG A 160 -19.57 16.90 -2.60
C ARG A 160 -18.36 16.31 -1.87
N VAL A 161 -18.01 15.06 -2.19
CA VAL A 161 -16.89 14.36 -1.54
C VAL A 161 -15.78 14.14 -2.56
N VAL A 162 -14.53 14.51 -2.19
CA VAL A 162 -13.34 14.47 -3.03
C VAL A 162 -12.26 13.65 -2.33
N LEU A 163 -11.63 12.72 -3.04
CA LEU A 163 -10.43 12.01 -2.58
C LEU A 163 -9.17 12.76 -3.04
N LEU A 164 -8.28 13.09 -2.10
CA LEU A 164 -6.93 13.58 -2.37
C LEU A 164 -5.93 12.46 -2.07
N SER A 165 -5.04 12.15 -3.01
CA SER A 165 -4.04 11.09 -2.82
C SER A 165 -2.74 11.42 -3.53
N GLY A 166 -1.60 11.11 -2.88
CA GLY A 166 -0.28 11.12 -3.50
C GLY A 166 -0.01 9.91 -4.40
N ASP A 167 -0.85 8.88 -4.32
CA ASP A 167 -0.67 7.66 -5.09
C ASP A 167 -0.99 7.86 -6.58
N ASN A 168 -0.59 6.89 -7.38
CA ASN A 168 -0.98 6.86 -8.79
C ASN A 168 -2.52 6.82 -8.95
N ARG A 169 -2.97 7.27 -10.11
CA ARG A 169 -4.40 7.41 -10.43
C ARG A 169 -5.16 6.09 -10.23
N GLY A 170 -4.60 4.95 -10.67
CA GLY A 170 -5.25 3.65 -10.55
C GLY A 170 -5.55 3.24 -9.11
N ALA A 171 -4.59 3.47 -8.19
CA ALA A 171 -4.76 3.23 -6.76
C ALA A 171 -5.84 4.10 -6.14
N ALA A 172 -5.78 5.40 -6.42
CA ALA A 172 -6.73 6.35 -5.89
C ALA A 172 -8.15 6.08 -6.39
N GLU A 173 -8.32 5.77 -7.68
CA GLU A 173 -9.62 5.42 -8.26
C GLU A 173 -10.17 4.07 -7.76
N ALA A 174 -9.30 3.09 -7.46
CA ALA A 174 -9.72 1.82 -6.88
C ALA A 174 -10.35 2.02 -5.50
N LEU A 175 -9.66 2.76 -4.61
CA LEU A 175 -10.22 3.10 -3.30
C LEU A 175 -11.48 3.96 -3.42
N ALA A 176 -11.47 4.96 -4.30
CA ALA A 176 -12.62 5.84 -4.51
C ALA A 176 -13.87 5.06 -4.90
N ARG A 177 -13.74 4.06 -5.78
CA ARG A 177 -14.85 3.14 -6.13
C ARG A 177 -15.32 2.32 -4.95
N GLU A 178 -14.39 1.79 -4.14
CA GLU A 178 -14.68 0.98 -2.96
C GLU A 178 -15.51 1.78 -1.93
N VAL A 179 -15.12 3.04 -1.68
CA VAL A 179 -15.81 3.89 -0.68
C VAL A 179 -16.91 4.77 -1.27
N GLY A 180 -17.18 4.71 -2.58
CA GLY A 180 -18.26 5.45 -3.23
C GLY A 180 -17.96 6.93 -3.52
N ILE A 181 -16.69 7.32 -3.66
CA ILE A 181 -16.27 8.66 -4.07
C ILE A 181 -16.12 8.70 -5.60
N SER A 182 -16.70 9.70 -6.26
CA SER A 182 -16.63 9.86 -7.71
C SER A 182 -15.57 10.87 -8.18
N GLU A 183 -15.09 11.74 -7.29
CA GLU A 183 -14.10 12.74 -7.62
C GLU A 183 -12.76 12.44 -6.96
N VAL A 184 -11.72 12.31 -7.78
CA VAL A 184 -10.37 11.92 -7.35
C VAL A 184 -9.36 12.94 -7.85
N ARG A 185 -8.49 13.39 -6.95
CA ARG A 185 -7.26 14.13 -7.22
C ARG A 185 -6.09 13.22 -6.83
N ALA A 186 -5.56 12.50 -7.81
CA ALA A 186 -4.42 11.59 -7.65
C ALA A 186 -3.09 12.31 -7.94
N GLU A 187 -1.98 11.68 -7.54
CA GLU A 187 -0.61 12.16 -7.81
C GLU A 187 -0.32 13.54 -7.21
N VAL A 188 -1.02 13.90 -6.13
CA VAL A 188 -0.87 15.17 -5.44
C VAL A 188 0.29 15.06 -4.44
N LEU A 189 1.37 15.79 -4.70
CA LEU A 189 2.50 15.82 -3.76
C LEU A 189 2.07 16.41 -2.41
N PRO A 190 2.68 16.01 -1.29
CA PRO A 190 2.33 16.53 0.03
C PRO A 190 2.36 18.05 0.11
N ALA A 191 3.37 18.68 -0.51
CA ALA A 191 3.49 20.14 -0.57
C ALA A 191 2.37 20.83 -1.40
N ASP A 192 1.72 20.09 -2.30
CA ASP A 192 0.68 20.62 -3.17
C ASP A 192 -0.74 20.42 -2.63
N LYS A 193 -0.93 19.58 -1.63
CA LYS A 193 -2.27 19.31 -1.08
C LYS A 193 -2.98 20.57 -0.61
N ALA A 194 -2.28 21.47 0.08
CA ALA A 194 -2.84 22.76 0.52
C ALA A 194 -3.35 23.59 -0.66
N ARG A 195 -2.58 23.65 -1.76
CA ARG A 195 -2.97 24.36 -2.99
C ARG A 195 -4.22 23.73 -3.63
N VAL A 196 -4.33 22.41 -3.64
CA VAL A 196 -5.53 21.72 -4.15
C VAL A 196 -6.76 22.04 -3.31
N VAL A 197 -6.64 22.08 -1.98
CA VAL A 197 -7.72 22.48 -1.07
C VAL A 197 -8.15 23.94 -1.34
N GLN A 198 -7.21 24.86 -1.54
CA GLN A 198 -7.51 26.24 -1.93
C GLN A 198 -8.25 26.31 -3.27
N GLN A 199 -7.80 25.57 -4.29
CA GLN A 199 -8.48 25.49 -5.58
C GLN A 199 -9.91 24.97 -5.47
N LEU A 200 -10.13 23.96 -4.61
CA LEU A 200 -11.49 23.49 -4.33
C LEU A 200 -12.34 24.59 -3.70
N ARG A 201 -11.81 25.37 -2.78
CA ARG A 201 -12.51 26.49 -2.14
C ARG A 201 -12.83 27.60 -3.13
N ASP A 202 -11.84 28.01 -3.95
CA ASP A 202 -11.97 29.11 -4.91
C ASP A 202 -13.01 28.78 -6.02
N GLY A 203 -13.22 27.48 -6.29
CA GLY A 203 -14.25 27.01 -7.24
C GLY A 203 -15.67 26.92 -6.66
N LEU A 204 -15.89 27.33 -5.41
CA LEU A 204 -17.20 27.27 -4.77
C LEU A 204 -17.97 28.57 -4.90
N ALA A 205 -19.30 28.48 -4.81
CA ALA A 205 -20.16 29.66 -4.70
C ALA A 205 -19.91 30.41 -3.37
N ALA A 206 -20.20 31.69 -3.37
CA ALA A 206 -20.06 32.54 -2.18
C ALA A 206 -20.79 31.95 -0.97
N GLY A 207 -20.09 31.85 0.17
CA GLY A 207 -20.63 31.29 1.41
C GLY A 207 -20.51 29.76 1.53
N ALA A 208 -20.12 29.05 0.47
CA ALA A 208 -19.83 27.61 0.56
C ALA A 208 -18.45 27.38 1.22
N ARG A 209 -18.28 26.21 1.84
CA ARG A 209 -17.11 25.87 2.65
C ARG A 209 -16.46 24.57 2.19
N VAL A 210 -15.15 24.46 2.44
CA VAL A 210 -14.37 23.22 2.26
C VAL A 210 -13.95 22.69 3.61
N ALA A 211 -14.26 21.42 3.88
CA ALA A 211 -13.65 20.65 4.95
C ALA A 211 -12.54 19.77 4.40
N MET A 212 -11.43 19.65 5.12
CA MET A 212 -10.35 18.69 4.86
C MET A 212 -10.25 17.71 6.01
N VAL A 213 -10.21 16.42 5.70
CA VAL A 213 -10.01 15.32 6.65
C VAL A 213 -8.69 14.62 6.32
N GLY A 214 -7.77 14.51 7.29
CA GLY A 214 -6.44 13.97 7.11
C GLY A 214 -5.88 13.32 8.38
N ASP A 215 -4.66 12.79 8.33
CA ASP A 215 -3.99 12.12 9.45
C ASP A 215 -3.36 13.10 10.47
N GLY A 216 -3.38 14.39 10.19
CA GLY A 216 -2.86 15.45 11.07
C GLY A 216 -1.36 15.70 10.93
N VAL A 217 -0.56 14.72 10.56
CA VAL A 217 0.91 14.86 10.47
C VAL A 217 1.35 15.33 9.09
N ASN A 218 1.03 14.55 8.07
CA ASN A 218 1.42 14.87 6.68
C ASN A 218 0.50 15.89 6.03
N ASP A 219 -0.71 16.04 6.56
CA ASP A 219 -1.77 16.86 5.99
C ASP A 219 -1.95 18.21 6.70
N ALA A 220 -1.12 18.53 7.73
CA ALA A 220 -1.26 19.77 8.50
C ALA A 220 -1.41 21.03 7.63
N PRO A 221 -0.62 21.24 6.55
CA PRO A 221 -0.81 22.41 5.67
C PRO A 221 -2.15 22.38 4.92
N ALA A 222 -2.65 21.20 4.53
CA ALA A 222 -3.92 21.05 3.83
C ALA A 222 -5.11 21.26 4.77
N LEU A 223 -5.01 20.76 6.01
CA LEU A 223 -5.99 20.97 7.08
C LEU A 223 -6.12 22.47 7.40
N ALA A 224 -4.99 23.19 7.50
CA ALA A 224 -4.96 24.63 7.75
C ALA A 224 -5.49 25.47 6.57
N ALA A 225 -5.40 24.99 5.34
CA ALA A 225 -5.90 25.67 4.15
C ALA A 225 -7.42 25.55 3.96
N ALA A 226 -8.07 24.61 4.64
CA ALA A 226 -9.51 24.41 4.60
C ALA A 226 -10.25 25.37 5.54
N ASP A 227 -11.56 25.55 5.32
CA ASP A 227 -12.43 26.28 6.28
C ASP A 227 -12.66 25.46 7.55
N VAL A 228 -12.60 24.14 7.45
CA VAL A 228 -12.69 23.17 8.57
C VAL A 228 -11.65 22.08 8.35
N GLY A 229 -10.66 21.96 9.24
CA GLY A 229 -9.70 20.87 9.27
C GLY A 229 -10.09 19.84 10.31
N LEU A 230 -10.12 18.55 9.95
CA LEU A 230 -10.42 17.44 10.82
C LEU A 230 -9.25 16.45 10.79
N ALA A 231 -8.50 16.37 11.88
CA ALA A 231 -7.42 15.39 12.03
C ALA A 231 -7.97 14.07 12.58
N MET A 232 -7.69 12.97 11.88
CA MET A 232 -8.04 11.61 12.32
C MET A 232 -6.89 11.05 13.15
N THR A 233 -7.19 10.55 14.35
CA THR A 233 -6.22 9.84 15.19
C THR A 233 -6.35 8.34 14.98
N HIS A 234 -5.22 7.63 15.08
CA HIS A 234 -5.24 6.17 15.12
C HIS A 234 -5.62 5.70 16.53
N ALA A 235 -6.46 4.68 16.65
CA ALA A 235 -6.91 4.13 17.94
C ALA A 235 -5.78 3.47 18.77
N ASP A 236 -4.59 3.30 18.20
CA ASP A 236 -3.44 2.62 18.83
C ASP A 236 -2.56 3.57 19.68
N GLY A 237 -3.10 4.67 20.20
CA GLY A 237 -2.43 5.49 21.23
C GLY A 237 -1.26 6.36 20.75
N GLY A 238 -1.01 6.44 19.45
CA GLY A 238 -0.09 7.42 18.87
C GLY A 238 -0.79 8.75 18.59
N GLY A 239 -1.46 9.30 19.59
CA GLY A 239 -2.06 10.61 19.50
C GLY A 239 -0.94 11.65 19.49
N THR A 240 -0.78 12.38 18.41
CA THR A 240 -0.10 13.66 18.46
C THR A 240 -1.07 14.65 19.10
N ASP A 241 -0.81 15.00 20.33
CA ASP A 241 -1.33 16.22 20.91
C ASP A 241 -0.84 17.39 20.05
N VAL A 242 -1.76 18.07 19.39
CA VAL A 242 -1.56 19.38 18.77
C VAL A 242 -2.57 20.33 19.40
#